data_cf2b64734fe120128ee6dc263de423b1
#
_entry.id   cf2b64734fe120128ee6dc263de423b1
#
_cell.length_a   1.000
_cell.length_b   1.000
_cell.length_c   1.000
_cell.angle_alpha   90.00
_cell.angle_beta   90.00
_cell.angle_gamma   90.00
#
_symmetry.space_group_name_H-M   'P 1'
#
loop_
_entity.id
_entity.type
_entity.pdbx_description
1 polymer ?
#
loop_
_entity_poly.entity_id
_entity_poly.type
_entity_poly.pdbx_seq_one_letter_code
_entity_poly.pdbx_strand_id
1 'polypeptide(L)'
;MTAASLKRIVEEALAEVGATVNFKLVPKGKARTTTWLGVEHGFGIRHYPSGRNVYIVQTRMAGRMRTVTIGPASVLTRYQAQMVARRVIAYAQVGRDP
;
A
#
# COMPACT_ATOMS: atom_id res chain seq x y z
N MET A 1 -12.57 12.76 -2.63
CA MET A 1 -11.31 12.01 -2.64
C MET A 1 -11.43 10.75 -3.47
N THR A 2 -10.50 10.52 -4.35
CA THR A 2 -10.57 9.46 -5.34
C THR A 2 -9.44 8.46 -5.17
N ALA A 3 -9.54 7.30 -5.86
CA ALA A 3 -8.44 6.34 -5.89
C ALA A 3 -7.17 6.93 -6.49
N ALA A 4 -7.30 7.87 -7.43
CA ALA A 4 -6.15 8.56 -8.00
C ALA A 4 -5.39 9.38 -6.95
N SER A 5 -6.11 9.97 -5.99
CA SER A 5 -5.48 10.72 -4.89
C SER A 5 -4.67 9.80 -3.98
N LEU A 6 -5.17 8.61 -3.69
CA LEU A 6 -4.43 7.63 -2.90
C LEU A 6 -3.16 7.18 -3.60
N LYS A 7 -3.26 6.92 -4.91
CA LYS A 7 -2.09 6.54 -5.70
C LYS A 7 -1.01 7.62 -5.65
N ARG A 8 -1.41 8.89 -5.73
CA ARG A 8 -0.48 10.01 -5.64
C ARG A 8 0.23 10.05 -4.29
N ILE A 9 -0.53 9.82 -3.20
CA ILE A 9 0.06 9.79 -1.85
C ILE A 9 1.08 8.67 -1.73
N VAL A 10 0.78 7.50 -2.30
CA VAL A 10 1.73 6.38 -2.31
C VAL A 10 3.01 6.79 -3.04
N GLU A 11 2.88 7.40 -4.21
CA GLU A 11 4.03 7.83 -5.01
C GLU A 11 4.89 8.85 -4.26
N GLU A 12 4.26 9.83 -3.62
CA GLU A 12 4.95 10.83 -2.82
C GLU A 12 5.68 10.22 -1.64
N ALA A 13 5.01 9.31 -0.94
CA ALA A 13 5.59 8.63 0.22
C ALA A 13 6.75 7.73 -0.17
N LEU A 14 6.65 7.04 -1.31
CA LEU A 14 7.75 6.23 -1.84
C LEU A 14 8.98 7.09 -2.09
N ALA A 15 8.79 8.25 -2.70
CA ALA A 15 9.90 9.17 -2.95
C ALA A 15 10.53 9.63 -1.63
N GLU A 16 9.74 9.90 -0.60
CA GLU A 16 10.24 10.32 0.70
C GLU A 16 11.12 9.26 1.38
N VAL A 17 10.79 7.98 1.20
CA VAL A 17 11.59 6.90 1.78
C VAL A 17 12.72 6.45 0.85
N GLY A 18 12.93 7.15 -0.26
CA GLY A 18 14.02 6.85 -1.18
C GLY A 18 13.79 5.62 -2.03
N ALA A 19 12.56 5.22 -2.24
CA ALA A 19 12.22 4.04 -3.02
C ALA A 19 11.74 4.40 -4.42
N THR A 20 12.16 3.60 -5.41
CA THR A 20 11.67 3.70 -6.77
C THR A 20 10.95 2.41 -7.10
N VAL A 21 9.67 2.50 -7.43
CA VAL A 21 8.83 1.33 -7.71
C VAL A 21 8.32 1.39 -9.14
N ASN A 22 8.55 0.31 -9.87
CA ASN A 22 7.93 0.12 -11.18
C ASN A 22 6.67 -0.70 -10.98
N PHE A 23 5.52 -0.06 -11.04
CA PHE A 23 4.24 -0.72 -10.80
C PHE A 23 3.88 -1.75 -11.87
N LYS A 24 4.59 -1.76 -13.00
CA LYS A 24 4.42 -2.82 -14.01
C LYS A 24 4.91 -4.18 -13.50
N LEU A 25 5.76 -4.18 -12.48
CA LEU A 25 6.26 -5.42 -11.87
C LEU A 25 5.28 -6.00 -10.85
N VAL A 26 4.22 -5.27 -10.51
CA VAL A 26 3.19 -5.78 -9.61
C VAL A 26 2.31 -6.75 -10.38
N PRO A 27 2.14 -8.00 -9.87
CA PRO A 27 1.31 -8.99 -10.57
C PRO A 27 -0.12 -8.52 -10.71
N LYS A 28 -0.74 -8.86 -11.84
CA LYS A 28 -2.15 -8.63 -12.06
C LYS A 28 -2.91 -9.88 -11.62
N GLY A 29 -4.17 -9.70 -11.27
CA GLY A 29 -5.02 -10.80 -10.83
C GLY A 29 -5.02 -10.96 -9.32
N LYS A 30 -5.51 -12.11 -8.88
CA LYS A 30 -5.73 -12.33 -7.45
C LYS A 30 -4.50 -12.90 -6.76
N ALA A 31 -4.21 -12.37 -5.58
CA ALA A 31 -3.22 -12.95 -4.69
C ALA A 31 -3.74 -14.27 -4.13
N ARG A 32 -2.83 -15.18 -3.80
CA ARG A 32 -3.18 -16.44 -3.16
C ARG A 32 -3.60 -16.22 -1.72
N THR A 33 -2.82 -15.46 -0.97
CA THR A 33 -3.08 -15.13 0.42
C THR A 33 -2.57 -13.73 0.74
N THR A 34 -2.99 -13.23 1.90
CA THR A 34 -2.48 -11.97 2.45
C THR A 34 -2.07 -12.19 3.89
N THR A 35 -0.87 -11.76 4.23
CA THR A 35 -0.39 -11.77 5.62
C THR A 35 -0.47 -10.35 6.16
N TRP A 36 -1.22 -10.17 7.24
CA TRP A 36 -1.32 -8.86 7.90
C TRP A 36 -0.15 -8.72 8.87
N LEU A 37 0.55 -7.61 8.77
CA LEU A 37 1.83 -7.44 9.47
C LEU A 37 1.70 -6.84 10.87
N GLY A 38 0.57 -6.35 11.25
CA GLY A 38 0.28 -5.97 12.63
C GLY A 38 0.95 -4.73 13.19
N VAL A 39 1.98 -4.19 12.53
CA VAL A 39 2.66 -2.96 12.99
C VAL A 39 1.80 -1.73 12.76
N GLU A 40 1.08 -1.73 11.64
CA GLU A 40 0.10 -0.70 11.32
C GLU A 40 -1.20 -1.39 10.97
N HIS A 41 -2.31 -0.85 11.43
CA HIS A 41 -3.62 -1.41 11.11
C HIS A 41 -3.88 -1.35 9.60
N GLY A 42 -4.11 -2.50 8.99
CA GLY A 42 -4.36 -2.59 7.56
C GLY A 42 -3.11 -2.73 6.68
N PHE A 43 -1.92 -2.74 7.29
CA PHE A 43 -0.69 -2.97 6.55
C PHE A 43 -0.45 -4.47 6.38
N GLY A 44 -0.23 -4.91 5.15
CA GLY A 44 -0.05 -6.33 4.87
C GLY A 44 0.80 -6.58 3.65
N ILE A 45 1.00 -7.86 3.38
CA ILE A 45 1.74 -8.31 2.22
C ILE A 45 0.94 -9.40 1.52
N ARG A 46 0.74 -9.26 0.22
CA ARG A 46 0.05 -10.24 -0.62
C ARG A 46 1.05 -11.20 -1.24
N HIS A 47 0.69 -12.46 -1.22
CA HIS A 47 1.48 -13.53 -1.83
C HIS A 47 0.80 -14.02 -3.09
N TYR A 48 1.48 -13.89 -4.22
CA TYR A 48 0.95 -14.27 -5.52
C TYR A 48 1.43 -15.65 -5.94
N PRO A 49 0.65 -16.38 -6.79
CA PRO A 49 1.05 -17.70 -7.26
C PRO A 49 2.39 -17.73 -7.97
N SER A 50 2.80 -16.60 -8.57
CA SER A 50 4.09 -16.46 -9.22
C SER A 50 5.28 -16.45 -8.26
N GLY A 51 5.04 -16.42 -6.95
CA GLY A 51 6.06 -16.28 -5.93
C GLY A 51 6.39 -14.85 -5.60
N ARG A 52 5.78 -13.89 -6.27
CA ARG A 52 5.98 -12.46 -5.96
C ARG A 52 5.17 -12.05 -4.74
N ASN A 53 5.77 -11.19 -3.94
CA ASN A 53 5.13 -10.64 -2.75
C ASN A 53 5.03 -9.13 -2.91
N VAL A 54 3.88 -8.57 -2.54
CA VAL A 54 3.58 -7.14 -2.75
C VAL A 54 3.02 -6.54 -1.47
N TYR A 55 3.62 -5.47 -1.00
CA TYR A 55 3.10 -4.74 0.15
C TYR A 55 1.85 -3.97 -0.24
N ILE A 56 0.86 -4.00 0.64
CA ILE A 56 -0.40 -3.29 0.47
C ILE A 56 -0.78 -2.60 1.77
N VAL A 57 -1.69 -1.63 1.66
CA VAL A 57 -2.35 -1.06 2.81
C VAL A 57 -3.85 -1.01 2.53
N GLN A 58 -4.65 -1.43 3.51
CA GLN A 58 -6.09 -1.40 3.42
C GLN A 58 -6.60 -0.41 4.47
N THR A 59 -7.35 0.58 4.04
CA THR A 59 -7.86 1.61 4.93
C THR A 59 -9.26 2.03 4.51
N ARG A 60 -10.03 2.49 5.47
CA ARG A 60 -11.39 2.99 5.21
C ARG A 60 -11.33 4.46 4.85
N MET A 61 -11.97 4.81 3.75
CA MET A 61 -12.05 6.20 3.30
C MET A 61 -13.45 6.45 2.77
N ALA A 62 -14.09 7.51 3.25
CA ALA A 62 -15.45 7.89 2.83
C ALA A 62 -16.45 6.74 2.97
N GLY A 63 -16.34 5.97 4.06
CA GLY A 63 -17.23 4.86 4.34
C GLY A 63 -16.93 3.58 3.58
N ARG A 64 -15.90 3.57 2.74
CA ARG A 64 -15.54 2.39 1.94
C ARG A 64 -14.13 1.91 2.29
N MET A 65 -13.98 0.60 2.30
CA MET A 65 -12.66 0.00 2.45
C MET A 65 -11.91 0.08 1.12
N ARG A 66 -10.70 0.66 1.16
CA ARG A 66 -9.84 0.78 -0.01
C ARG A 66 -8.56 0.01 0.23
N THR A 67 -8.14 -0.75 -0.76
CA THR A 67 -6.86 -1.44 -0.74
C THR A 67 -5.94 -0.75 -1.73
N VAL A 68 -4.78 -0.34 -1.25
CA VAL A 68 -3.81 0.41 -2.05
C VAL A 68 -2.52 -0.38 -2.13
N THR A 69 -2.01 -0.57 -3.34
CA THR A 69 -0.74 -1.25 -3.56
C THR A 69 0.41 -0.30 -3.25
N ILE A 70 1.32 -0.75 -2.41
CA ILE A 70 2.52 0.03 -2.07
C ILE A 70 3.65 -0.32 -3.04
N GLY A 71 3.96 -1.60 -3.20
CA GLY A 71 4.98 -2.03 -4.14
C GLY A 71 5.53 -3.41 -3.84
N PRO A 72 6.37 -3.93 -4.75
CA PRO A 72 6.94 -5.27 -4.60
C PRO A 72 7.91 -5.35 -3.42
N ALA A 73 7.86 -6.46 -2.69
CA ALA A 73 8.77 -6.71 -1.58
C ALA A 73 10.22 -6.90 -2.05
N SER A 74 10.42 -7.14 -3.35
CA SER A 74 11.77 -7.28 -3.90
C SER A 74 12.52 -5.95 -3.99
N VAL A 75 11.82 -4.82 -4.03
CA VAL A 75 12.44 -3.49 -4.14
C VAL A 75 12.22 -2.61 -2.93
N LEU A 76 11.35 -3.02 -2.01
CA LEU A 76 11.03 -2.27 -0.81
C LEU A 76 11.42 -3.06 0.43
N THR A 77 12.03 -2.41 1.40
CA THR A 77 12.14 -3.01 2.72
C THR A 77 10.81 -2.90 3.44
N ARG A 78 10.62 -3.75 4.45
CA ARG A 78 9.42 -3.69 5.29
C ARG A 78 9.25 -2.30 5.93
N TYR A 79 10.36 -1.71 6.35
CA TYR A 79 10.35 -0.39 6.96
C TYR A 79 9.86 0.68 5.98
N GLN A 80 10.38 0.66 4.75
CA GLN A 80 9.95 1.60 3.73
C GLN A 80 8.46 1.47 3.44
N ALA A 81 7.99 0.23 3.28
CA ALA A 81 6.57 -0.03 3.03
C ALA A 81 5.70 0.40 4.20
N GLN A 82 6.17 0.19 5.43
CA GLN A 82 5.45 0.61 6.63
C GLN A 82 5.29 2.12 6.70
N MET A 83 6.33 2.86 6.35
CA MET A 83 6.26 4.33 6.35
C MET A 83 5.27 4.83 5.30
N VAL A 84 5.23 4.19 4.13
CA VAL A 84 4.24 4.52 3.10
C VAL A 84 2.83 4.22 3.60
N ALA A 85 2.64 3.06 4.26
CA ALA A 85 1.34 2.69 4.81
C ALA A 85 0.85 3.72 5.82
N ARG A 86 1.73 4.20 6.69
CA ARG A 86 1.39 5.26 7.66
C ARG A 86 0.90 6.53 6.99
N ARG A 87 1.58 6.95 5.93
CA ARG A 87 1.20 8.15 5.19
C ARG A 87 -0.19 7.99 4.56
N VAL A 88 -0.44 6.83 3.97
CA VAL A 88 -1.74 6.55 3.34
C VAL A 88 -2.85 6.55 4.40
N ILE A 89 -2.63 5.89 5.53
CA ILE A 89 -3.61 5.81 6.60
C ILE A 89 -3.90 7.21 7.15
N ALA A 90 -2.87 8.01 7.42
CA ALA A 90 -3.03 9.36 7.93
C ALA A 90 -3.82 10.23 6.96
N TYR A 91 -3.51 10.13 5.67
CA TYR A 91 -4.23 10.86 4.63
C TYR A 91 -5.71 10.46 4.58
N ALA A 92 -5.98 9.16 4.68
CA ALA A 92 -7.35 8.67 4.66
C ALA A 92 -8.14 9.16 5.86
N GLN A 93 -7.53 9.24 7.03
CA GLN A 93 -8.17 9.72 8.24
C GLN A 93 -8.51 11.21 8.15
N VAL A 94 -7.59 12.01 7.62
CA VAL A 94 -7.82 13.44 7.42
C VAL A 94 -8.92 13.67 6.39
N GLY A 95 -8.90 12.89 5.31
CA GLY A 95 -9.87 13.05 4.24
C GLY A 95 -11.25 12.49 4.54
N ARG A 96 -11.42 11.78 5.65
CA ARG A 96 -12.71 11.24 6.07
C ARG A 96 -13.66 12.27 6.60
N ASP A 97 -13.10 13.28 7.16
CA ASP A 97 -13.85 14.24 7.93
C ASP A 97 -14.21 15.41 7.04
N PRO A 98 -15.49 15.58 6.75
CA PRO A 98 -15.90 16.70 5.93
C PRO A 98 -15.73 18.03 6.65
#